data_5043f295e9f611960073a21a468ec688
#
_entry.id   5043f295e9f611960073a21a468ec688
#
_cell.length_a   1.000
_cell.length_b   1.000
_cell.length_c   1.000
_cell.angle_alpha   90.00
_cell.angle_beta   90.00
_cell.angle_gamma   90.00
#
_symmetry.space_group_name_H-M   'P 1'
#
loop_
_entity.id
_entity.type
_entity.pdbx_description
1 polymer ?
#
loop_
_entity_poly.entity_id
_entity_poly.type
_entity_poly.pdbx_seq_one_letter_code
_entity_poly.pdbx_strand_id
1 'polypeptide(L)'
;YRFIGWAQYPDSTSKIKVQISNNSMITALFEELAGGDTINLVINEINYNSSDQFDTGDWVEIYNNGGQVVDLDGFYFTDEDPEHRYTFPENSSIGPGEYILLVQDTVSFSALFPNIHNLYGSFDFGLSGGGEQISLYDFSDRLLDRVEYDDVYPWPTEPDGNGPTLELIHPDSLNENAG
;
A
#
# COMPACT_ATOMS: atom_id res chain seq x y z
N TYR A 1 16.83 -3.42 8.60
CA TYR A 1 17.91 -3.75 7.65
C TYR A 1 17.38 -3.63 6.22
N ARG A 2 18.14 -2.99 5.32
CA ARG A 2 17.85 -2.89 3.90
C ARG A 2 18.77 -3.83 3.12
N PHE A 3 18.22 -4.60 2.17
CA PHE A 3 19.04 -5.39 1.24
C PHE A 3 19.86 -4.45 0.35
N ILE A 4 21.18 -4.71 0.25
CA ILE A 4 22.11 -3.90 -0.52
C ILE A 4 22.83 -4.68 -1.64
N GLY A 5 22.59 -5.96 -1.75
CA GLY A 5 23.14 -6.77 -2.83
C GLY A 5 23.55 -8.18 -2.44
N TRP A 6 24.17 -8.85 -3.38
CA TRP A 6 24.74 -10.19 -3.22
C TRP A 6 26.25 -10.12 -3.25
N ALA A 7 26.94 -10.65 -2.23
CA ALA A 7 28.40 -10.54 -2.11
C ALA A 7 29.17 -11.05 -3.34
N GLN A 8 28.65 -12.08 -4.02
CA GLN A 8 29.28 -12.71 -5.18
C GLN A 8 28.76 -12.20 -6.51
N TYR A 9 27.68 -11.42 -6.51
CA TYR A 9 27.01 -10.92 -7.71
C TYR A 9 26.74 -9.42 -7.53
N PRO A 10 27.37 -8.55 -8.31
CA PRO A 10 27.24 -7.10 -8.16
C PRO A 10 25.89 -6.55 -8.69
N ASP A 11 24.92 -7.42 -8.92
CA ASP A 11 23.57 -7.04 -9.30
C ASP A 11 22.82 -6.58 -8.04
N SER A 12 22.21 -5.42 -8.10
CA SER A 12 21.44 -4.83 -7.00
C SER A 12 20.01 -5.35 -6.90
N THR A 13 19.59 -6.26 -7.79
CA THR A 13 18.25 -6.84 -7.71
C THR A 13 18.09 -7.75 -6.49
N SER A 14 16.89 -7.72 -5.89
CA SER A 14 16.56 -8.55 -4.73
C SER A 14 16.51 -10.06 -5.07
N LYS A 15 16.39 -10.40 -6.35
CA LYS A 15 16.31 -11.78 -6.86
C LYS A 15 17.39 -12.07 -7.89
N ILE A 16 18.11 -13.18 -7.69
CA ILE A 16 19.09 -13.71 -8.65
C ILE A 16 18.77 -15.17 -8.99
N LYS A 17 19.03 -15.56 -10.25
CA LYS A 17 19.02 -16.96 -10.65
C LYS A 17 20.45 -17.46 -10.77
N VAL A 18 20.79 -18.49 -10.01
CA VAL A 18 22.14 -19.04 -9.97
C VAL A 18 22.09 -20.52 -10.32
N GLN A 19 22.92 -20.94 -11.27
CA GLN A 19 23.13 -22.36 -11.53
C GLN A 19 24.23 -22.90 -10.61
N ILE A 20 23.84 -23.76 -9.68
CA ILE A 20 24.77 -24.36 -8.71
C ILE A 20 25.26 -25.69 -9.26
N SER A 21 26.55 -25.82 -9.54
CA SER A 21 27.22 -27.03 -10.03
C SER A 21 28.05 -27.74 -8.97
N ASN A 22 28.40 -27.05 -7.88
CA ASN A 22 29.17 -27.52 -6.73
C ASN A 22 28.63 -26.87 -5.44
N ASN A 23 29.23 -27.23 -4.28
CA ASN A 23 28.92 -26.51 -3.04
C ASN A 23 29.33 -25.04 -3.18
N SER A 24 28.32 -24.17 -3.25
CA SER A 24 28.52 -22.71 -3.37
C SER A 24 27.81 -22.03 -2.21
N MET A 25 28.43 -21.00 -1.68
CA MET A 25 27.81 -20.12 -0.69
C MET A 25 27.33 -18.86 -1.43
N ILE A 26 26.08 -18.48 -1.21
CA ILE A 26 25.51 -17.22 -1.71
C ILE A 26 25.21 -16.38 -0.47
N THR A 27 25.77 -15.19 -0.40
CA THR A 27 25.63 -14.31 0.76
C THR A 27 24.83 -13.06 0.37
N ALA A 28 23.66 -12.89 0.97
CA ALA A 28 22.90 -11.64 0.90
C ALA A 28 23.53 -10.62 1.85
N LEU A 29 23.71 -9.41 1.38
CA LEU A 29 24.22 -8.29 2.14
C LEU A 29 23.07 -7.38 2.54
N PHE A 30 23.05 -7.02 3.82
CA PHE A 30 22.09 -6.08 4.40
C PHE A 30 22.84 -4.99 5.13
N GLU A 31 22.36 -3.76 5.04
CA GLU A 31 22.77 -2.68 5.92
C GLU A 31 21.70 -2.41 6.98
N GLU A 32 22.15 -1.99 8.15
CA GLU A 32 21.23 -1.51 9.18
C GLU A 32 20.67 -0.16 8.74
N LEU A 33 19.35 -0.01 8.78
CA LEU A 33 18.73 1.29 8.58
C LEU A 33 19.20 2.21 9.71
N ALA A 34 19.85 3.32 9.36
CA ALA A 34 20.28 4.31 10.36
C ALA A 34 19.05 4.75 11.17
N GLY A 35 19.18 4.87 12.47
CA GLY A 35 18.06 5.23 13.36
C GLY A 35 17.41 6.55 12.95
N GLY A 36 16.29 6.44 12.25
CA GLY A 36 15.58 7.53 11.54
C GLY A 36 14.87 7.06 10.27
N ASP A 37 15.24 5.89 9.72
CA ASP A 37 14.63 5.31 8.51
C ASP A 37 13.48 4.35 8.87
N THR A 38 12.60 4.75 9.77
CA THR A 38 11.34 4.03 9.98
C THR A 38 10.45 4.23 8.75
N ILE A 39 10.03 3.11 8.15
CA ILE A 39 8.97 3.15 7.14
C ILE A 39 7.74 3.74 7.82
N ASN A 40 7.26 4.85 7.30
CA ASN A 40 6.07 5.54 7.78
C ASN A 40 5.13 5.74 6.59
N LEU A 41 4.45 4.65 6.20
CA LEU A 41 3.40 4.67 5.21
C LEU A 41 2.07 4.69 5.95
N VAL A 42 1.16 5.55 5.52
CA VAL A 42 -0.18 5.67 6.09
C VAL A 42 -1.23 5.52 5.01
N ILE A 43 -2.34 4.88 5.34
CA ILE A 43 -3.56 4.87 4.55
C ILE A 43 -4.20 6.25 4.73
N ASN A 44 -4.13 7.08 3.69
CA ASN A 44 -4.50 8.49 3.76
C ASN A 44 -5.94 8.75 3.35
N GLU A 45 -6.45 8.00 2.38
CA GLU A 45 -7.80 8.19 1.86
C GLU A 45 -8.40 6.85 1.40
N ILE A 46 -9.70 6.67 1.64
CA ILE A 46 -10.43 5.45 1.29
C ILE A 46 -11.69 5.85 0.56
N ASN A 47 -11.90 5.27 -0.63
CA ASN A 47 -13.18 5.29 -1.33
C ASN A 47 -13.74 3.86 -1.35
N TYR A 48 -14.64 3.58 -0.44
CA TYR A 48 -15.26 2.26 -0.27
C TYR A 48 -16.68 2.19 -0.82
N ASN A 49 -17.29 3.32 -1.14
CA ASN A 49 -18.63 3.39 -1.73
C ASN A 49 -18.79 4.68 -2.55
N SER A 50 -18.54 4.59 -3.85
CA SER A 50 -18.74 5.71 -4.77
C SER A 50 -20.22 6.08 -4.91
N SER A 51 -20.50 7.33 -5.30
CA SER A 51 -21.88 7.72 -5.61
C SER A 51 -22.40 7.08 -6.90
N ASP A 52 -23.69 6.78 -6.97
CA ASP A 52 -24.36 6.27 -8.18
C ASP A 52 -24.19 7.18 -9.42
N GLN A 53 -23.88 8.46 -9.22
CA GLN A 53 -23.71 9.43 -10.31
C GLN A 53 -22.30 9.48 -10.85
N PHE A 54 -21.32 9.08 -10.06
CA PHE A 54 -19.91 9.07 -10.43
C PHE A 54 -19.20 7.93 -9.69
N ASP A 55 -19.26 6.76 -10.31
CA ASP A 55 -18.64 5.55 -9.77
C ASP A 55 -17.19 5.46 -10.25
N THR A 56 -16.27 5.49 -9.31
CA THR A 56 -14.82 5.36 -9.53
C THR A 56 -14.30 3.96 -9.19
N GLY A 57 -15.19 3.08 -8.71
CA GLY A 57 -14.78 1.84 -8.04
C GLY A 57 -14.09 2.11 -6.71
N ASP A 58 -13.67 1.04 -6.04
CA ASP A 58 -13.00 1.13 -4.76
C ASP A 58 -11.52 1.45 -4.94
N TRP A 59 -11.00 2.29 -4.07
CA TRP A 59 -9.58 2.63 -4.06
C TRP A 59 -9.11 3.14 -2.69
N VAL A 60 -7.80 3.03 -2.51
CA VAL A 60 -7.11 3.51 -1.31
C VAL A 60 -5.92 4.36 -1.73
N GLU A 61 -5.74 5.51 -1.10
CA GLU A 61 -4.53 6.30 -1.23
C GLU A 61 -3.57 5.98 -0.08
N ILE A 62 -2.32 5.74 -0.43
CA ILE A 62 -1.24 5.51 0.53
C ILE A 62 -0.26 6.68 0.43
N TYR A 63 0.09 7.26 1.56
CA TYR A 63 1.02 8.37 1.69
C TYR A 63 2.31 7.94 2.37
N ASN A 64 3.45 8.37 1.84
CA ASN A 64 4.74 8.20 2.52
C ASN A 64 5.03 9.42 3.39
N ASN A 65 4.68 9.32 4.67
CA ASN A 65 4.96 10.33 5.69
C ASN A 65 6.40 10.25 6.24
N GLY A 66 7.23 9.36 5.67
CA GLY A 66 8.64 9.21 6.02
C GLY A 66 9.57 10.12 5.22
N GLY A 67 10.83 10.16 5.59
CA GLY A 67 11.86 10.99 4.93
C GLY A 67 12.65 10.27 3.84
N GLN A 68 12.33 9.01 3.52
CA GLN A 68 13.08 8.19 2.57
C GLN A 68 12.17 7.56 1.52
N VAL A 69 12.74 7.22 0.37
CA VAL A 69 12.05 6.38 -0.61
C VAL A 69 11.82 5.00 0.00
N VAL A 70 10.61 4.51 -0.10
CA VAL A 70 10.23 3.15 0.32
C VAL A 70 10.10 2.26 -0.91
N ASP A 71 10.87 1.16 -0.93
CA ASP A 71 10.71 0.08 -1.90
C ASP A 71 9.52 -0.77 -1.43
N LEU A 72 8.52 -0.92 -2.30
CA LEU A 72 7.28 -1.63 -2.02
C LEU A 72 7.29 -3.09 -2.52
N ASP A 73 8.41 -3.58 -3.08
CA ASP A 73 8.49 -4.98 -3.58
C ASP A 73 8.07 -5.97 -2.48
N GLY A 74 6.99 -6.69 -2.76
CA GLY A 74 6.44 -7.70 -1.86
C GLY A 74 5.65 -7.15 -0.67
N PHE A 75 5.51 -5.84 -0.52
CA PHE A 75 4.52 -5.27 0.40
C PHE A 75 3.12 -5.64 -0.05
N TYR A 76 2.16 -5.65 0.86
CA TYR A 76 0.80 -6.02 0.49
C TYR A 76 -0.26 -5.27 1.28
N PHE A 77 -1.39 -5.13 0.60
CA PHE A 77 -2.64 -4.60 1.11
C PHE A 77 -3.67 -5.74 1.24
N THR A 78 -4.50 -5.71 2.27
CA THR A 78 -5.53 -6.71 2.56
C THR A 78 -6.68 -6.08 3.33
N ASP A 79 -7.84 -6.69 3.25
CA ASP A 79 -8.97 -6.43 4.15
C ASP A 79 -9.07 -7.52 5.24
N GLU A 80 -10.24 -7.73 5.82
CA GLU A 80 -10.48 -8.73 6.87
C GLU A 80 -10.48 -10.18 6.34
N ASP A 81 -10.70 -10.40 5.03
CA ASP A 81 -10.69 -11.74 4.44
C ASP A 81 -9.25 -12.17 4.14
N PRO A 82 -8.76 -13.27 4.72
CA PRO A 82 -7.39 -13.72 4.49
C PRO A 82 -7.08 -14.13 3.05
N GLU A 83 -8.09 -14.34 2.21
CA GLU A 83 -7.93 -14.62 0.77
C GLU A 83 -7.78 -13.33 -0.06
N HIS A 84 -8.17 -12.18 0.49
CA HIS A 84 -8.07 -10.88 -0.14
C HIS A 84 -6.68 -10.27 0.10
N ARG A 85 -5.82 -10.36 -0.91
CA ARG A 85 -4.46 -9.84 -0.82
C ARG A 85 -3.99 -9.27 -2.15
N TYR A 86 -3.68 -8.00 -2.17
CA TYR A 86 -2.93 -7.37 -3.25
C TYR A 86 -1.47 -7.24 -2.86
N THR A 87 -0.55 -7.81 -3.64
CA THR A 87 0.90 -7.68 -3.43
C THR A 87 1.48 -6.72 -4.45
N PHE A 88 2.20 -5.70 -3.99
CA PHE A 88 2.88 -4.75 -4.86
C PHE A 88 3.92 -5.46 -5.72
N PRO A 89 3.95 -5.16 -7.04
CA PRO A 89 4.88 -5.80 -7.97
C PRO A 89 6.33 -5.35 -7.73
N GLU A 90 7.26 -6.10 -8.30
CA GLU A 90 8.69 -5.75 -8.32
C GLU A 90 8.91 -4.35 -8.92
N ASN A 91 9.85 -3.61 -8.37
CA ASN A 91 10.21 -2.23 -8.73
C ASN A 91 9.13 -1.18 -8.41
N SER A 92 8.16 -1.51 -7.57
CA SER A 92 7.25 -0.53 -7.00
C SER A 92 7.97 0.29 -5.94
N SER A 93 7.72 1.59 -5.89
CA SER A 93 8.29 2.46 -4.86
C SER A 93 7.43 3.69 -4.62
N ILE A 94 7.60 4.32 -3.47
CA ILE A 94 6.97 5.59 -3.12
C ILE A 94 8.01 6.52 -2.49
N GLY A 95 8.18 7.70 -3.06
CA GLY A 95 9.11 8.73 -2.57
C GLY A 95 8.61 9.41 -1.30
N PRO A 96 9.51 10.11 -0.57
CA PRO A 96 9.13 10.87 0.62
C PRO A 96 8.15 11.99 0.25
N GLY A 97 7.03 12.07 0.98
CA GLY A 97 5.97 13.06 0.73
C GLY A 97 5.15 12.78 -0.53
N GLU A 98 5.30 11.61 -1.14
CA GLU A 98 4.50 11.21 -2.30
C GLU A 98 3.29 10.38 -1.89
N TYR A 99 2.33 10.32 -2.81
CA TYR A 99 1.10 9.52 -2.72
C TYR A 99 1.08 8.49 -3.83
N ILE A 100 0.50 7.34 -3.56
CA ILE A 100 0.14 6.34 -4.56
C ILE A 100 -1.31 5.93 -4.38
N LEU A 101 -1.97 5.61 -5.49
CA LEU A 101 -3.33 5.07 -5.48
C LEU A 101 -3.29 3.57 -5.77
N LEU A 102 -3.95 2.81 -4.92
CA LEU A 102 -4.22 1.41 -5.12
C LEU A 102 -5.71 1.26 -5.45
N VAL A 103 -6.04 0.81 -6.66
CA VAL A 103 -7.40 0.79 -7.18
C VAL A 103 -7.88 -0.61 -7.52
N GLN A 104 -9.18 -0.84 -7.38
CA GLN A 104 -9.82 -2.10 -7.71
C GLN A 104 -9.76 -2.41 -9.22
N ASP A 105 -9.96 -1.42 -10.08
CA ASP A 105 -9.89 -1.55 -11.55
C ASP A 105 -9.09 -0.41 -12.18
N THR A 106 -7.84 -0.70 -12.52
CA THR A 106 -6.93 0.27 -13.14
C THR A 106 -7.41 0.77 -14.50
N VAL A 107 -8.14 -0.05 -15.26
CA VAL A 107 -8.62 0.32 -16.60
C VAL A 107 -9.76 1.34 -16.49
N SER A 108 -10.75 1.04 -15.68
CA SER A 108 -11.89 1.92 -15.44
C SER A 108 -11.44 3.23 -14.78
N PHE A 109 -10.59 3.14 -13.75
CA PHE A 109 -10.06 4.31 -13.05
C PHE A 109 -9.26 5.23 -13.99
N SER A 110 -8.34 4.69 -14.80
CA SER A 110 -7.53 5.48 -15.75
C SER A 110 -8.38 6.12 -16.86
N ALA A 111 -9.50 5.52 -17.22
CA ALA A 111 -10.41 6.13 -18.18
C ALA A 111 -11.10 7.38 -17.63
N LEU A 112 -11.37 7.41 -16.32
CA LEU A 112 -11.94 8.57 -15.62
C LEU A 112 -10.86 9.62 -15.30
N PHE A 113 -9.67 9.17 -14.92
CA PHE A 113 -8.56 10.01 -14.48
C PHE A 113 -7.26 9.80 -15.28
N PRO A 114 -7.24 10.19 -16.57
CA PRO A 114 -6.13 9.87 -17.47
C PRO A 114 -4.79 10.56 -17.12
N ASN A 115 -4.80 11.51 -16.22
CA ASN A 115 -3.60 12.25 -15.79
C ASN A 115 -3.00 11.74 -14.48
N ILE A 116 -3.58 10.73 -13.85
CA ILE A 116 -3.02 10.09 -12.65
C ILE A 116 -2.11 8.95 -13.10
N HIS A 117 -0.85 8.97 -12.66
CA HIS A 117 0.19 8.03 -13.11
C HIS A 117 0.80 7.19 -11.97
N ASN A 118 0.64 7.62 -10.73
CA ASN A 118 1.09 6.92 -9.53
C ASN A 118 0.04 5.89 -9.05
N LEU A 119 -0.34 5.01 -9.97
CA LEU A 119 -1.46 4.09 -9.87
C LEU A 119 -0.99 2.65 -9.81
N TYR A 120 -1.48 1.91 -8.82
CA TYR A 120 -1.29 0.47 -8.65
C TYR A 120 -2.63 -0.27 -8.64
N GLY A 121 -2.62 -1.55 -8.87
CA GLY A 121 -3.80 -2.41 -8.93
C GLY A 121 -3.67 -3.41 -10.09
N SER A 122 -4.69 -4.13 -10.51
CA SER A 122 -6.02 -4.11 -9.86
C SER A 122 -6.03 -5.07 -8.69
N PHE A 123 -6.64 -4.71 -7.58
CA PHE A 123 -6.97 -5.72 -6.57
C PHE A 123 -8.34 -6.35 -6.92
N ASP A 124 -8.50 -7.65 -6.65
CA ASP A 124 -9.61 -8.47 -7.15
C ASP A 124 -10.75 -8.68 -6.13
N PHE A 125 -10.83 -7.81 -5.13
CA PHE A 125 -11.87 -7.79 -4.12
C PHE A 125 -12.49 -6.39 -4.02
N GLY A 126 -13.59 -6.23 -3.32
CA GLY A 126 -14.23 -4.93 -3.05
C GLY A 126 -14.03 -4.53 -1.61
N LEU A 127 -14.10 -3.23 -1.33
CA LEU A 127 -14.14 -2.71 0.02
C LEU A 127 -15.59 -2.70 0.52
N SER A 128 -15.80 -3.02 1.81
CA SER A 128 -17.14 -3.12 2.37
C SER A 128 -17.80 -1.75 2.53
N GLY A 129 -18.97 -1.55 1.92
CA GLY A 129 -19.79 -0.35 2.13
C GLY A 129 -20.35 -0.21 3.55
N GLY A 130 -20.32 -1.28 4.35
CA GLY A 130 -20.80 -1.28 5.74
C GLY A 130 -19.68 -1.24 6.78
N GLY A 131 -18.46 -0.92 6.38
CA GLY A 131 -17.29 -0.90 7.26
C GLY A 131 -16.54 -2.22 7.29
N GLU A 132 -15.24 -2.12 7.46
CA GLU A 132 -14.30 -3.26 7.63
C GLU A 132 -12.93 -2.77 8.11
N GLN A 133 -12.02 -3.71 8.37
CA GLN A 133 -10.63 -3.40 8.62
C GLN A 133 -9.81 -3.59 7.35
N ILE A 134 -9.05 -2.57 6.94
CA ILE A 134 -8.03 -2.67 5.90
C ILE A 134 -6.64 -2.47 6.49
N SER A 135 -5.64 -3.11 5.90
CA SER A 135 -4.29 -3.14 6.46
C SER A 135 -3.20 -3.14 5.39
N LEU A 136 -2.10 -2.47 5.69
CA LEU A 136 -0.89 -2.43 4.87
C LEU A 136 0.25 -3.11 5.62
N TYR A 137 0.93 -4.04 4.97
CA TYR A 137 2.04 -4.81 5.54
C TYR A 137 3.29 -4.69 4.67
N ASP A 138 4.46 -4.81 5.29
CA ASP A 138 5.71 -4.99 4.55
C ASP A 138 5.93 -6.48 4.16
N PHE A 139 7.00 -6.72 3.39
CA PHE A 139 7.35 -8.06 2.90
C PHE A 139 7.68 -9.08 4.01
N SER A 140 7.85 -8.63 5.26
CA SER A 140 8.13 -9.49 6.42
C SER A 140 6.90 -9.73 7.30
N ASP A 141 5.70 -9.41 6.80
CA ASP A 141 4.42 -9.47 7.51
C ASP A 141 4.34 -8.51 8.71
N ARG A 142 5.14 -7.44 8.73
CA ARG A 142 5.03 -6.39 9.72
C ARG A 142 3.92 -5.43 9.32
N LEU A 143 2.96 -5.21 10.20
CA LEU A 143 1.92 -4.20 10.03
C LEU A 143 2.57 -2.81 9.97
N LEU A 144 2.27 -2.05 8.93
CA LEU A 144 2.71 -0.66 8.74
C LEU A 144 1.61 0.30 9.13
N ASP A 145 0.39 0.04 8.66
CA ASP A 145 -0.78 0.85 8.98
C ASP A 145 -2.06 0.04 8.87
N ARG A 146 -3.11 0.49 9.57
CA ARG A 146 -4.41 -0.17 9.62
C ARG A 146 -5.51 0.84 9.91
N VAL A 147 -6.61 0.72 9.20
CA VAL A 147 -7.84 1.48 9.43
C VAL A 147 -8.98 0.49 9.62
N GLU A 148 -9.75 0.66 10.70
CA GLU A 148 -11.02 -0.03 10.93
C GLU A 148 -12.13 1.03 10.78
N TYR A 149 -12.68 1.16 9.56
CA TYR A 149 -13.69 2.15 9.26
C TYR A 149 -15.10 1.57 9.31
N ASP A 150 -16.10 2.45 9.43
CA ASP A 150 -17.51 2.09 9.49
C ASP A 150 -18.34 3.16 8.73
N ASP A 151 -19.55 2.82 8.30
CA ASP A 151 -20.51 3.71 7.65
C ASP A 151 -21.41 4.47 8.63
N VAL A 152 -21.25 4.21 9.95
CA VAL A 152 -22.06 4.81 11.00
C VAL A 152 -21.21 5.60 12.02
N TYR A 153 -21.88 6.53 12.74
CA TYR A 153 -21.25 7.31 13.81
C TYR A 153 -20.46 6.39 14.79
N PRO A 154 -19.22 6.74 15.20
CA PRO A 154 -18.57 8.05 15.09
C PRO A 154 -17.86 8.37 13.76
N TRP A 155 -17.84 7.46 12.80
CA TRP A 155 -17.31 7.73 11.48
C TRP A 155 -18.19 8.72 10.68
N PRO A 156 -17.60 9.52 9.76
CA PRO A 156 -18.40 10.31 8.82
C PRO A 156 -19.30 9.42 7.97
N THR A 157 -20.52 9.81 7.74
CA THR A 157 -21.51 9.07 6.94
C THR A 157 -21.59 9.52 5.48
N GLU A 158 -20.94 10.63 5.14
CA GLU A 158 -20.90 11.17 3.80
C GLU A 158 -20.15 10.29 2.80
N PRO A 159 -19.10 9.55 3.16
CA PRO A 159 -18.38 8.63 2.27
C PRO A 159 -19.22 7.44 1.82
N ASP A 160 -20.32 7.13 2.50
CA ASP A 160 -21.22 6.04 2.11
C ASP A 160 -22.15 6.45 0.96
N GLY A 161 -21.65 6.38 -0.28
CA GLY A 161 -22.41 6.59 -1.51
C GLY A 161 -22.84 8.04 -1.82
N ASN A 162 -22.40 9.03 -1.03
CA ASN A 162 -22.78 10.43 -1.22
C ASN A 162 -21.73 11.28 -1.96
N GLY A 163 -20.61 10.67 -2.37
CA GLY A 163 -19.58 11.27 -3.21
C GLY A 163 -18.28 11.64 -2.53
N PRO A 164 -18.24 12.17 -1.29
CA PRO A 164 -16.99 12.31 -0.55
C PRO A 164 -16.31 10.96 -0.29
N THR A 165 -15.04 11.02 -0.01
CA THR A 165 -14.21 9.88 0.43
C THR A 165 -13.91 10.02 1.94
N LEU A 166 -13.40 8.97 2.55
CA LEU A 166 -12.92 9.00 3.92
C LEU A 166 -11.44 9.40 3.90
N GLU A 167 -11.12 10.58 4.42
CA GLU A 167 -9.78 11.15 4.37
C GLU A 167 -9.19 11.31 5.79
N LEU A 168 -7.93 10.96 5.95
CA LEU A 168 -7.18 11.15 7.19
C LEU A 168 -6.91 12.65 7.41
N ILE A 169 -7.32 13.20 8.56
CA ILE A 169 -7.20 14.65 8.86
C ILE A 169 -5.73 15.10 8.91
N HIS A 170 -4.84 14.23 9.39
CA HIS A 170 -3.41 14.52 9.49
C HIS A 170 -2.61 13.23 9.51
N PRO A 171 -1.53 13.10 8.73
CA PRO A 171 -0.78 11.83 8.60
C PRO A 171 -0.08 11.33 9.87
N ASP A 172 0.06 12.19 10.88
CA ASP A 172 0.57 11.80 12.21
C ASP A 172 -0.56 11.44 13.20
N SER A 173 -1.82 11.48 12.77
CA SER A 173 -2.94 11.07 13.59
C SER A 173 -3.02 9.53 13.66
N LEU A 174 -3.55 9.03 14.79
CA LEU A 174 -3.96 7.63 14.84
C LEU A 174 -5.20 7.48 13.95
N ASN A 175 -5.16 6.56 13.02
CA ASN A 175 -6.24 6.27 12.08
C ASN A 175 -6.90 4.91 12.30
N GLU A 176 -6.53 4.20 13.36
CA GLU A 176 -7.09 2.88 13.65
C GLU A 176 -8.59 2.90 13.93
N ASN A 177 -9.12 4.06 14.41
CA ASN A 177 -10.53 4.24 14.77
C ASN A 177 -10.95 5.69 14.52
N ALA A 178 -12.26 5.94 14.43
CA ALA A 178 -12.78 7.31 14.39
C ALA A 178 -12.33 8.10 15.63
N GLY A 179 -11.62 9.21 15.42
CA GLY A 179 -11.01 10.07 16.44
C GLY A 179 -12.02 10.89 17.24
#